data_42945155eba94e3d9b66c94f93eae74c
#
_entry.id   42945155eba94e3d9b66c94f93eae74c
#
_cell.length_a   1.000
_cell.length_b   1.000
_cell.length_c   1.000
_cell.angle_alpha   90.00
_cell.angle_beta   90.00
_cell.angle_gamma   90.00
#
_symmetry.space_group_name_H-M   'P 1'
#
loop_
_entity.id
_entity.type
_entity.pdbx_description
1 polymer ?
#
loop_
_entity_poly.entity_id
_entity_poly.type
_entity_poly.pdbx_seq_one_letter_code
_entity_poly.pdbx_strand_id
1 'polypeptide(L)'
;MLDHLKNPLDVISEFIDIARSLSSERDLGSLLNRIVATALQLSGAQTGRIYILDRSRKQLVPAVSQYPDGTIVPEILGSIALYQESAREQRNNTNPLAFASFNGQLLHIEDIYHYSGFDCQELYHFDRHYNYKTRSLLIIPLKGSNDFVIGALQLSNYCNYESRKVGPFSAAAQTLAQAFASQAAVAIDNAQLLKENSRLIAILDAANRELEEENRRLKKRLHGECRFNRILVGDSSAMQRVYQLMEKVVDSDATIFLHGETGTGKEVIAQAIHSNSNRKMGPFIAQNCAALPENLLESELFGYRKGAFSGADRDKKGMIQAAHEGTLFLDEIGDMPLGLQAKVLRFLQEFEIRPLGSVESVKVNVRVIAATHQNLEELIREGRFREDLYYRLHIFPIEIEPLRRRREDIPSLMKFFLDKYSNSYDKKVQGVSPAAMDALMRYDYPGNVRELSNLIERAVLICDPGGYLSVEHFSFKVLCAKESIEGGILGRVLDGAGALKESMAHVEAELIEKRLRRYQWNQTKTAKDLGISRRSLIDKMQRYKLQNYY
;
A
#
# COMPACT_ATOMS: atom_id res chain seq x y z
N MET A 1 30.09 34.89 24.72
CA MET A 1 28.65 34.88 24.91
C MET A 1 28.23 34.12 26.19
N LEU A 2 28.86 32.99 26.50
CA LEU A 2 28.51 32.17 27.69
C LEU A 2 28.95 32.82 29.03
N ASP A 3 29.89 33.71 29.05
CA ASP A 3 30.29 34.42 30.29
C ASP A 3 29.29 35.49 30.78
N HIS A 4 28.22 35.80 29.97
CA HIS A 4 27.12 36.64 30.39
C HIS A 4 25.94 35.84 30.95
N LEU A 5 25.89 34.51 30.79
CA LEU A 5 24.84 33.67 31.32
C LEU A 5 25.15 33.30 32.78
N LYS A 6 24.64 34.13 33.70
CA LYS A 6 24.79 33.95 35.16
C LYS A 6 24.04 32.73 35.71
N ASN A 7 23.24 32.05 34.87
CA ASN A 7 22.38 30.95 35.31
C ASN A 7 22.67 29.66 34.47
N PRO A 8 22.97 28.52 35.10
CA PRO A 8 23.15 27.26 34.39
C PRO A 8 21.95 26.84 33.52
N LEU A 9 20.75 27.27 33.86
CA LEU A 9 19.51 26.96 33.11
C LEU A 9 19.49 27.66 31.73
N ASP A 10 20.05 28.84 31.60
CA ASP A 10 20.12 29.59 30.33
C ASP A 10 21.07 28.92 29.35
N VAL A 11 22.19 28.36 29.84
CA VAL A 11 23.13 27.59 29.02
C VAL A 11 22.49 26.31 28.49
N ILE A 12 21.71 25.62 29.33
CA ILE A 12 20.99 24.39 28.93
C ILE A 12 19.92 24.72 27.89
N SER A 13 19.15 25.81 28.08
CA SER A 13 18.12 26.22 27.14
C SER A 13 18.70 26.54 25.76
N GLU A 14 19.78 27.32 25.70
CA GLU A 14 20.47 27.66 24.45
C GLU A 14 21.04 26.41 23.75
N PHE A 15 21.57 25.46 24.51
CA PHE A 15 22.07 24.19 23.99
C PHE A 15 20.94 23.33 23.38
N ILE A 16 19.77 23.28 24.03
CA ILE A 16 18.59 22.56 23.52
C ILE A 16 18.09 23.20 22.22
N ASP A 17 18.04 24.53 22.14
CA ASP A 17 17.60 25.25 20.94
C ASP A 17 18.57 25.02 19.77
N ILE A 18 19.86 25.00 20.03
CA ILE A 18 20.88 24.65 19.04
C ILE A 18 20.68 23.22 18.56
N ALA A 19 20.52 22.25 19.46
CA ALA A 19 20.33 20.85 19.13
C ALA A 19 19.06 20.61 18.28
N ARG A 20 17.94 21.26 18.63
CA ARG A 20 16.69 21.23 17.87
C ARG A 20 16.86 21.79 16.47
N SER A 21 17.55 22.92 16.37
CA SER A 21 17.82 23.61 15.12
C SER A 21 18.72 22.82 14.17
N LEU A 22 19.72 22.08 14.69
CA LEU A 22 20.55 21.16 13.89
C LEU A 22 19.73 19.98 13.39
N SER A 23 18.84 19.41 14.22
CA SER A 23 18.00 18.26 13.85
C SER A 23 16.94 18.59 12.80
N SER A 24 16.60 19.86 12.60
CA SER A 24 15.62 20.29 11.59
C SER A 24 16.21 20.54 10.20
N GLU A 25 17.53 20.66 10.09
CA GLU A 25 18.22 20.91 8.82
C GLU A 25 18.31 19.64 7.99
N ARG A 26 17.86 19.70 6.74
CA ARG A 26 17.82 18.54 5.83
C ARG A 26 18.97 18.51 4.82
N ASP A 27 19.53 19.67 4.51
CA ASP A 27 20.70 19.75 3.61
C ASP A 27 22.00 19.54 4.39
N LEU A 28 22.72 18.49 4.04
CA LEU A 28 23.96 18.12 4.72
C LEU A 28 25.02 19.23 4.66
N GLY A 29 25.14 19.97 3.54
CA GLY A 29 26.10 21.04 3.39
C GLY A 29 25.81 22.21 4.34
N SER A 30 24.55 22.67 4.37
CA SER A 30 24.08 23.70 5.28
C SER A 30 24.22 23.28 6.75
N LEU A 31 23.93 22.01 7.06
CA LEU A 31 24.09 21.44 8.39
C LEU A 31 25.54 21.50 8.86
N LEU A 32 26.50 21.04 8.03
CA LEU A 32 27.91 21.02 8.36
C LEU A 32 28.46 22.43 8.59
N ASN A 33 28.13 23.40 7.74
CA ASN A 33 28.49 24.80 7.92
C ASN A 33 28.02 25.36 9.25
N ARG A 34 26.78 25.07 9.59
CA ARG A 34 26.14 25.52 10.84
C ARG A 34 26.78 24.87 12.07
N ILE A 35 27.14 23.59 11.98
CA ILE A 35 27.85 22.90 13.06
C ILE A 35 29.19 23.57 13.33
N VAL A 36 30.00 23.86 12.28
CA VAL A 36 31.31 24.51 12.48
C VAL A 36 31.12 25.90 13.06
N ALA A 37 30.23 26.72 12.53
CA ALA A 37 29.99 28.07 13.04
C ALA A 37 29.61 28.07 14.52
N THR A 38 28.68 27.15 14.91
CA THR A 38 28.26 27.01 16.31
C THR A 38 29.40 26.48 17.19
N ALA A 39 30.17 25.50 16.72
CA ALA A 39 31.34 24.98 17.46
C ALA A 39 32.36 26.07 17.76
N LEU A 40 32.66 26.96 16.80
CA LEU A 40 33.52 28.10 16.98
C LEU A 40 33.01 29.06 18.04
N GLN A 41 31.73 29.41 18.00
CA GLN A 41 31.10 30.30 18.97
C GLN A 41 31.12 29.73 20.39
N LEU A 42 30.81 28.43 20.54
CA LEU A 42 30.76 27.77 21.84
C LEU A 42 32.12 27.51 22.45
N SER A 43 33.13 27.16 21.62
CA SER A 43 34.47 26.79 22.11
C SER A 43 35.43 27.96 22.23
N GLY A 44 35.15 29.09 21.59
CA GLY A 44 36.11 30.21 21.49
C GLY A 44 37.32 29.88 20.59
N ALA A 45 37.22 28.91 19.71
CA ALA A 45 38.27 28.55 18.76
C ALA A 45 38.34 29.55 17.61
N GLN A 46 39.54 29.75 17.04
CA GLN A 46 39.76 30.64 15.89
C GLN A 46 39.51 29.97 14.55
N THR A 47 39.62 28.65 14.45
CA THR A 47 39.26 27.91 13.24
C THR A 47 38.60 26.59 13.61
N GLY A 48 37.63 26.17 12.79
CA GLY A 48 36.95 24.90 12.93
C GLY A 48 36.89 24.15 11.61
N ARG A 49 37.04 22.85 11.67
CA ARG A 49 36.96 21.95 10.50
C ARG A 49 36.22 20.70 10.85
N ILE A 50 35.38 20.22 9.90
CA ILE A 50 34.74 18.92 9.98
C ILE A 50 35.29 18.04 8.89
N TYR A 51 35.68 16.86 9.29
CA TYR A 51 36.03 15.75 8.42
C TYR A 51 34.98 14.69 8.51
N ILE A 52 34.56 14.12 7.37
CA ILE A 52 33.61 13.03 7.29
C ILE A 52 34.31 11.79 6.76
N LEU A 53 34.00 10.63 7.31
CA LEU A 53 34.47 9.36 6.79
C LEU A 53 33.92 9.10 5.39
N ASP A 54 34.78 8.70 4.46
CA ASP A 54 34.38 8.27 3.14
C ASP A 54 33.54 6.97 3.21
N ARG A 55 32.89 6.61 2.10
CA ARG A 55 32.06 5.39 2.03
C ARG A 55 32.86 4.11 2.31
N SER A 56 34.14 4.09 1.98
CA SER A 56 35.01 2.93 2.26
C SER A 56 35.46 2.86 3.72
N ARG A 57 35.19 3.91 4.50
CA ARG A 57 35.67 4.12 5.89
C ARG A 57 37.19 4.04 6.04
N LYS A 58 37.92 4.39 5.00
CA LYS A 58 39.40 4.34 4.97
C LYS A 58 40.05 5.71 5.02
N GLN A 59 39.28 6.76 4.75
CA GLN A 59 39.81 8.13 4.70
C GLN A 59 38.84 9.11 5.37
N LEU A 60 39.39 10.10 6.04
CA LEU A 60 38.67 11.29 6.49
C LEU A 60 38.79 12.35 5.41
N VAL A 61 37.65 12.73 4.85
CA VAL A 61 37.59 13.76 3.79
C VAL A 61 37.16 15.08 4.42
N PRO A 62 37.90 16.20 4.17
CA PRO A 62 37.47 17.50 4.68
C PRO A 62 36.15 17.90 4.05
N ALA A 63 35.17 18.27 4.87
CA ALA A 63 33.83 18.63 4.42
C ALA A 63 33.56 20.14 4.53
N VAL A 64 33.98 20.76 5.63
CA VAL A 64 33.83 22.20 5.89
C VAL A 64 35.01 22.71 6.70
N SER A 65 35.48 23.92 6.38
CA SER A 65 36.51 24.65 7.14
C SER A 65 36.11 26.12 7.21
N GLN A 66 36.07 26.69 8.42
CA GLN A 66 35.63 28.08 8.64
C GLN A 66 36.48 28.81 9.67
N TYR A 67 36.55 30.15 9.52
CA TYR A 67 36.94 31.11 10.54
C TYR A 67 35.71 31.61 11.33
N PRO A 68 35.93 32.30 12.50
CA PRO A 68 34.82 32.82 13.30
C PRO A 68 33.93 33.87 12.60
N ASP A 69 34.46 34.55 11.60
CA ASP A 69 33.76 35.55 10.76
C ASP A 69 32.89 34.88 9.67
N GLY A 70 32.87 33.55 9.61
CA GLY A 70 32.13 32.78 8.60
C GLY A 70 32.90 32.61 7.28
N THR A 71 34.13 33.18 7.16
CA THR A 71 34.97 32.99 5.97
C THR A 71 35.33 31.52 5.85
N ILE A 72 35.10 30.93 4.67
CA ILE A 72 35.47 29.54 4.37
C ILE A 72 36.96 29.47 4.12
N VAL A 73 37.65 28.59 4.83
CA VAL A 73 39.07 28.29 4.57
C VAL A 73 39.16 27.48 3.28
N PRO A 74 39.94 27.91 2.28
CA PRO A 74 40.09 27.12 1.07
C PRO A 74 40.61 25.71 1.36
N GLU A 75 40.14 24.72 0.58
CA GLU A 75 40.52 23.31 0.67
C GLU A 75 41.99 23.10 0.29
N ILE A 76 42.91 23.17 1.26
CA ILE A 76 44.32 22.86 1.05
C ILE A 76 44.73 21.58 1.77
N LEU A 77 43.93 21.12 2.74
CA LEU A 77 44.21 19.87 3.43
C LEU A 77 43.55 18.70 2.68
N GLY A 78 44.41 17.79 2.22
CA GLY A 78 43.94 16.56 1.54
C GLY A 78 43.15 15.62 2.45
N SER A 79 42.63 14.56 1.86
CA SER A 79 42.03 13.48 2.63
C SER A 79 43.07 12.79 3.52
N ILE A 80 42.69 12.48 4.75
CA ILE A 80 43.60 11.85 5.72
C ILE A 80 43.32 10.34 5.72
N ALA A 81 44.33 9.57 5.31
CA ALA A 81 44.24 8.11 5.33
C ALA A 81 44.24 7.59 6.76
N LEU A 82 43.28 6.72 7.09
CA LEU A 82 43.20 6.08 8.40
C LEU A 82 44.16 4.90 8.54
N TYR A 83 44.63 4.36 7.41
CA TYR A 83 45.61 3.25 7.37
C TYR A 83 46.88 3.71 6.66
N GLN A 84 48.01 3.12 7.02
CA GLN A 84 49.28 3.43 6.37
C GLN A 84 49.31 2.87 4.93
N GLU A 85 49.83 3.64 3.99
CA GLU A 85 49.92 3.23 2.58
C GLU A 85 50.83 2.01 2.37
N SER A 86 51.87 1.85 3.21
CA SER A 86 52.84 0.74 3.15
C SER A 86 52.32 -0.59 3.76
N ALA A 87 51.32 -0.54 4.59
CA ALA A 87 50.75 -1.70 5.27
C ALA A 87 49.24 -1.53 5.45
N ARG A 88 48.45 -2.09 4.52
CA ARG A 88 46.98 -1.88 4.40
C ARG A 88 46.15 -2.21 5.65
N GLU A 89 46.73 -2.83 6.67
CA GLU A 89 46.07 -3.16 7.94
C GLU A 89 46.65 -2.40 9.15
N GLN A 90 47.69 -1.62 8.96
CA GLN A 90 48.26 -0.84 10.06
C GLN A 90 47.60 0.53 10.20
N ARG A 91 47.08 0.81 11.42
CA ARG A 91 46.43 2.09 11.72
C ARG A 91 47.42 3.26 11.57
N ASN A 92 46.96 4.37 11.02
CA ASN A 92 47.75 5.59 10.95
C ASN A 92 47.73 6.29 12.32
N ASN A 93 48.64 5.89 13.20
CA ASN A 93 48.74 6.46 14.54
C ASN A 93 49.65 7.71 14.57
N THR A 94 50.26 8.10 13.47
CA THR A 94 51.11 9.28 13.37
C THR A 94 50.34 10.57 13.16
N ASN A 95 49.18 10.49 12.48
CA ASN A 95 48.32 11.64 12.26
C ASN A 95 47.34 11.82 13.43
N PRO A 96 47.22 13.02 14.04
CA PRO A 96 46.36 13.24 15.22
C PRO A 96 44.87 13.02 14.95
N LEU A 97 44.35 13.35 13.74
CA LEU A 97 42.95 13.13 13.34
C LEU A 97 42.66 11.65 13.18
N ALA A 98 43.55 10.91 12.52
CA ALA A 98 43.38 9.46 12.36
C ALA A 98 43.40 8.76 13.73
N PHE A 99 44.34 9.12 14.60
CA PHE A 99 44.48 8.59 15.94
C PHE A 99 43.21 8.81 16.79
N ALA A 100 42.72 10.06 16.86
CA ALA A 100 41.51 10.40 17.60
C ALA A 100 40.26 9.64 17.07
N SER A 101 40.16 9.51 15.75
CA SER A 101 39.05 8.82 15.09
C SER A 101 39.07 7.32 15.37
N PHE A 102 40.25 6.66 15.38
CA PHE A 102 40.33 5.24 15.73
C PHE A 102 40.02 4.94 17.19
N ASN A 103 40.56 5.77 18.09
CA ASN A 103 40.37 5.53 19.53
C ASN A 103 38.97 6.00 20.00
N GLY A 104 38.28 6.80 19.20
CA GLY A 104 36.97 7.37 19.59
C GLY A 104 37.08 8.26 20.83
N GLN A 105 38.24 8.84 21.08
CA GLN A 105 38.53 9.70 22.23
C GLN A 105 38.95 11.09 21.80
N LEU A 106 38.55 12.08 22.60
CA LEU A 106 38.96 13.45 22.43
C LEU A 106 40.49 13.54 22.56
N LEU A 107 41.14 14.27 21.64
CA LEU A 107 42.55 14.58 21.67
C LEU A 107 42.74 16.09 21.82
N HIS A 108 43.45 16.52 22.87
CA HIS A 108 43.82 17.90 23.11
C HIS A 108 45.35 18.05 23.07
N ILE A 109 45.84 18.95 22.23
CA ILE A 109 47.26 19.32 22.14
C ILE A 109 47.37 20.81 22.52
N GLU A 110 48.11 21.09 23.60
CA GLU A 110 48.26 22.45 24.16
C GLU A 110 49.06 23.37 23.25
N ASP A 111 50.17 22.86 22.68
CA ASP A 111 50.98 23.57 21.70
C ASP A 111 51.61 22.59 20.70
N ILE A 112 51.17 22.66 19.43
CA ILE A 112 51.65 21.75 18.38
C ILE A 112 53.10 21.87 18.05
N TYR A 113 53.71 23.04 18.30
CA TYR A 113 55.14 23.29 18.03
C TYR A 113 56.06 22.72 19.11
N HIS A 114 55.53 22.40 20.27
CA HIS A 114 56.25 21.78 21.39
C HIS A 114 55.82 20.32 21.64
N TYR A 115 54.96 19.75 20.74
CA TYR A 115 54.47 18.40 20.89
C TYR A 115 55.08 17.46 19.83
N SER A 116 55.76 16.40 20.29
CA SER A 116 56.45 15.43 19.45
C SER A 116 55.70 14.10 19.21
N GLY A 117 54.51 13.98 19.73
CA GLY A 117 53.76 12.71 19.70
C GLY A 117 53.05 12.41 18.37
N PHE A 118 52.87 13.42 17.52
CA PHE A 118 52.17 13.27 16.24
C PHE A 118 52.93 14.04 15.12
N ASP A 119 52.71 13.59 13.88
CA ASP A 119 53.14 14.31 12.69
C ASP A 119 52.15 15.43 12.35
N CYS A 120 52.56 16.66 12.56
CA CYS A 120 51.80 17.88 12.29
C CYS A 120 52.29 18.64 11.04
N GLN A 121 53.06 18.01 10.13
CA GLN A 121 53.66 18.68 8.97
C GLN A 121 52.62 19.37 8.08
N GLU A 122 51.44 18.75 7.87
CA GLU A 122 50.34 19.35 7.10
C GLU A 122 49.85 20.67 7.73
N LEU A 123 49.76 20.73 9.06
CA LEU A 123 49.40 21.95 9.77
C LEU A 123 50.48 23.02 9.67
N TYR A 124 51.73 22.63 9.72
CA TYR A 124 52.86 23.57 9.52
C TYR A 124 52.92 24.12 8.10
N HIS A 125 52.60 23.31 7.08
CA HIS A 125 52.45 23.76 5.70
C HIS A 125 51.29 24.74 5.53
N PHE A 126 50.16 24.44 6.14
CA PHE A 126 48.99 25.33 6.17
C PHE A 126 49.36 26.67 6.83
N ASP A 127 49.97 26.65 8.00
CA ASP A 127 50.38 27.85 8.74
C ASP A 127 51.33 28.76 7.91
N ARG A 128 52.29 28.17 7.22
CA ARG A 128 53.23 28.93 6.34
C ARG A 128 52.51 29.53 5.13
N HIS A 129 51.59 28.79 4.54
CA HIS A 129 50.93 29.23 3.32
C HIS A 129 49.91 30.37 3.59
N TYR A 130 49.22 30.31 4.70
CA TYR A 130 48.17 31.29 5.06
C TYR A 130 48.64 32.36 6.06
N ASN A 131 49.93 32.40 6.38
CA ASN A 131 50.47 33.27 7.43
C ASN A 131 49.69 33.15 8.74
N TYR A 132 49.30 31.93 9.08
CA TYR A 132 48.55 31.57 10.28
C TYR A 132 49.46 30.83 11.25
N LYS A 133 49.15 30.82 12.54
CA LYS A 133 49.93 30.09 13.53
C LYS A 133 48.99 29.26 14.41
N THR A 134 48.89 27.98 14.10
CA THR A 134 48.16 27.01 14.92
C THR A 134 48.98 26.69 16.17
N ARG A 135 48.48 27.05 17.35
CA ARG A 135 49.11 26.68 18.63
C ARG A 135 48.38 25.50 19.26
N SER A 136 47.18 25.71 19.75
CA SER A 136 46.40 24.64 20.42
C SER A 136 45.45 23.95 19.44
N LEU A 137 45.30 22.67 19.64
CA LEU A 137 44.47 21.81 18.78
C LEU A 137 43.55 20.93 19.63
N LEU A 138 42.28 20.91 19.32
CA LEU A 138 41.28 20.05 19.92
C LEU A 138 40.59 19.24 18.83
N ILE A 139 40.68 17.92 18.90
CA ILE A 139 40.07 16.99 17.96
C ILE A 139 39.03 16.14 18.69
N ILE A 140 37.81 16.17 18.19
CA ILE A 140 36.66 15.45 18.80
C ILE A 140 36.08 14.50 17.74
N PRO A 141 36.15 13.18 17.97
CA PRO A 141 35.52 12.21 17.08
C PRO A 141 34.02 12.36 17.11
N LEU A 142 33.40 12.39 15.94
CA LEU A 142 31.93 12.42 15.78
C LEU A 142 31.43 10.99 15.75
N LYS A 143 30.68 10.58 16.79
CA LYS A 143 30.11 9.23 16.93
C LYS A 143 28.63 9.23 16.56
N GLY A 144 28.25 8.44 15.56
CA GLY A 144 26.86 8.23 15.18
C GLY A 144 26.08 7.39 16.19
N SER A 145 24.83 7.10 15.86
CA SER A 145 23.85 6.40 16.73
C SER A 145 24.29 5.00 17.18
N ASN A 146 25.19 4.34 16.45
CA ASN A 146 25.73 3.02 16.76
C ASN A 146 27.11 3.03 17.42
N ASP A 147 27.53 4.17 17.99
CA ASP A 147 28.85 4.41 18.60
C ASP A 147 30.04 4.28 17.62
N PHE A 148 29.78 4.17 16.33
CA PHE A 148 30.81 4.21 15.28
C PHE A 148 31.20 5.66 14.95
N VAL A 149 32.49 5.90 14.76
CA VAL A 149 32.97 7.19 14.32
C VAL A 149 32.57 7.42 12.86
N ILE A 150 31.86 8.52 12.60
CA ILE A 150 31.42 8.97 11.28
C ILE A 150 32.22 10.11 10.73
N GLY A 151 33.07 10.72 11.58
CA GLY A 151 33.93 11.85 11.22
C GLY A 151 34.68 12.41 12.42
N ALA A 152 35.26 13.59 12.27
CA ALA A 152 35.92 14.30 13.35
C ALA A 152 35.73 15.83 13.22
N LEU A 153 35.54 16.49 14.35
CA LEU A 153 35.54 17.94 14.48
C LEU A 153 36.94 18.36 15.00
N GLN A 154 37.62 19.20 14.24
CA GLN A 154 38.88 19.80 14.62
C GLN A 154 38.69 21.28 14.91
N LEU A 155 39.11 21.72 16.09
CA LEU A 155 39.11 23.12 16.53
C LEU A 155 40.52 23.56 16.82
N SER A 156 40.92 24.77 16.37
CA SER A 156 42.28 25.26 16.55
C SER A 156 42.26 26.65 17.21
N ASN A 157 43.27 26.89 18.04
CA ASN A 157 43.52 28.16 18.71
C ASN A 157 42.37 28.62 19.60
N TYR A 158 42.35 28.15 20.82
CA TYR A 158 41.44 28.67 21.84
C TYR A 158 41.86 30.12 22.19
N CYS A 159 40.95 31.05 22.04
CA CYS A 159 41.11 32.45 22.42
C CYS A 159 40.37 32.72 23.71
N ASN A 160 41.07 33.00 24.78
CA ASN A 160 40.45 33.41 26.04
C ASN A 160 39.81 34.79 25.85
N TYR A 161 38.53 34.90 26.16
CA TYR A 161 37.75 36.13 25.98
C TYR A 161 38.26 37.32 26.78
N GLU A 162 38.75 37.06 28.01
CA GLU A 162 39.22 38.12 28.90
C GLU A 162 40.61 38.66 28.53
N SER A 163 41.55 37.73 28.22
CA SER A 163 42.93 38.08 27.92
C SER A 163 43.22 38.33 26.43
N ARG A 164 42.28 37.96 25.53
CA ARG A 164 42.44 37.93 24.07
C ARG A 164 43.69 37.21 23.58
N LYS A 165 44.26 36.33 24.43
CA LYS A 165 45.46 35.56 24.09
C LYS A 165 45.07 34.14 23.65
N VAL A 166 45.76 33.66 22.64
CA VAL A 166 45.69 32.26 22.19
C VAL A 166 46.39 31.37 23.19
N GLY A 167 45.70 30.34 23.67
CA GLY A 167 46.23 29.39 24.65
C GLY A 167 45.62 27.99 24.50
N PRO A 168 45.90 27.09 25.44
CA PRO A 168 45.26 25.75 25.45
C PRO A 168 43.76 25.83 25.74
N PHE A 169 43.00 24.90 25.21
CA PHE A 169 41.55 24.81 25.49
C PHE A 169 41.32 24.51 26.97
N SER A 170 40.50 25.33 27.62
CA SER A 170 40.10 25.10 29.01
C SER A 170 39.26 23.79 29.15
N ALA A 171 39.26 23.17 30.33
CA ALA A 171 38.48 21.98 30.58
C ALA A 171 36.97 22.21 30.30
N ALA A 172 36.46 23.39 30.63
CA ALA A 172 35.09 23.78 30.34
C ALA A 172 34.81 23.84 28.82
N ALA A 173 35.69 24.45 28.05
CA ALA A 173 35.57 24.54 26.59
C ALA A 173 35.66 23.15 25.94
N GLN A 174 36.52 22.25 26.43
CA GLN A 174 36.61 20.87 25.97
C GLN A 174 35.29 20.10 26.23
N THR A 175 34.75 20.17 27.45
CA THR A 175 33.51 19.49 27.82
C THR A 175 32.32 19.99 26.98
N LEU A 176 32.22 21.30 26.79
CA LEU A 176 31.16 21.91 25.99
C LEU A 176 31.26 21.53 24.52
N ALA A 177 32.45 21.59 23.95
CA ALA A 177 32.70 21.21 22.57
C ALA A 177 32.43 19.72 22.34
N GLN A 178 32.76 18.86 23.29
CA GLN A 178 32.49 17.42 23.23
C GLN A 178 30.98 17.11 23.29
N ALA A 179 30.23 17.77 24.20
CA ALA A 179 28.80 17.61 24.28
C ALA A 179 28.10 18.06 22.98
N PHE A 180 28.54 19.19 22.43
CA PHE A 180 28.06 19.71 21.17
C PHE A 180 28.37 18.76 19.99
N ALA A 181 29.63 18.27 19.91
CA ALA A 181 30.04 17.34 18.86
C ALA A 181 29.22 16.04 18.88
N SER A 182 28.82 15.57 20.04
CA SER A 182 27.94 14.40 20.17
C SER A 182 26.55 14.64 19.53
N GLN A 183 25.95 15.80 19.78
CA GLN A 183 24.68 16.18 19.14
C GLN A 183 24.81 16.42 17.64
N ALA A 184 25.90 17.07 17.22
CA ALA A 184 26.23 17.29 15.83
C ALA A 184 26.39 15.96 15.07
N ALA A 185 27.04 14.98 15.69
CA ALA A 185 27.21 13.65 15.10
C ALA A 185 25.86 12.96 14.82
N VAL A 186 24.92 13.01 15.76
CA VAL A 186 23.56 12.45 15.57
C VAL A 186 22.83 13.18 14.44
N ALA A 187 22.95 14.52 14.36
CA ALA A 187 22.32 15.28 13.28
C ALA A 187 22.91 14.94 11.90
N ILE A 188 24.22 14.77 11.81
CA ILE A 188 24.91 14.35 10.57
C ILE A 188 24.48 12.94 10.15
N ASP A 189 24.46 11.99 11.08
CA ASP A 189 24.07 10.59 10.84
C ASP A 189 22.64 10.52 10.31
N ASN A 190 21.71 11.24 10.95
CA ASN A 190 20.32 11.33 10.50
C ASN A 190 20.19 11.95 9.10
N ALA A 191 20.90 13.03 8.80
CA ALA A 191 20.87 13.67 7.49
C ALA A 191 21.43 12.76 6.39
N GLN A 192 22.49 11.99 6.68
CA GLN A 192 23.04 11.00 5.75
C GLN A 192 22.07 9.85 5.51
N LEU A 193 21.43 9.31 6.56
CA LEU A 193 20.44 8.25 6.46
C LEU A 193 19.20 8.69 5.65
N LEU A 194 18.69 9.90 5.87
CA LEU A 194 17.58 10.45 5.10
C LEU A 194 17.92 10.59 3.61
N LYS A 195 19.11 11.05 3.30
CA LYS A 195 19.58 11.18 1.91
C LYS A 195 19.70 9.82 1.22
N GLU A 196 20.25 8.81 1.91
CA GLU A 196 20.40 7.47 1.35
C GLU A 196 19.02 6.77 1.21
N ASN A 197 18.10 6.92 2.18
CA ASN A 197 16.73 6.42 2.06
C ASN A 197 16.00 7.03 0.86
N SER A 198 16.11 8.34 0.66
CA SER A 198 15.49 9.01 -0.49
C SER A 198 16.06 8.49 -1.82
N ARG A 199 17.37 8.23 -1.87
CA ARG A 199 18.02 7.64 -3.03
C ARG A 199 17.56 6.21 -3.31
N LEU A 200 17.45 5.37 -2.26
CA LEU A 200 17.00 3.99 -2.38
C LEU A 200 15.55 3.92 -2.85
N ILE A 201 14.67 4.78 -2.32
CA ILE A 201 13.27 4.89 -2.77
C ILE A 201 13.21 5.24 -4.26
N ALA A 202 14.00 6.22 -4.72
CA ALA A 202 14.02 6.59 -6.13
C ALA A 202 14.49 5.46 -7.06
N ILE A 203 15.49 4.67 -6.62
CA ILE A 203 15.96 3.49 -7.37
C ILE A 203 14.89 2.41 -7.41
N LEU A 204 14.22 2.16 -6.29
CA LEU A 204 13.16 1.16 -6.17
C LEU A 204 11.97 1.50 -7.07
N ASP A 205 11.55 2.77 -7.09
CA ASP A 205 10.47 3.26 -7.95
C ASP A 205 10.82 3.12 -9.44
N ALA A 206 12.07 3.40 -9.82
CA ALA A 206 12.52 3.23 -11.19
C ALA A 206 12.51 1.75 -11.60
N ALA A 207 13.03 0.85 -10.77
CA ALA A 207 13.04 -0.59 -11.01
C ALA A 207 11.62 -1.18 -11.10
N ASN A 208 10.70 -0.72 -10.24
CA ASN A 208 9.30 -1.15 -10.29
C ASN A 208 8.61 -0.72 -11.59
N ARG A 209 8.86 0.49 -12.07
CA ARG A 209 8.31 0.95 -13.36
C ARG A 209 8.83 0.11 -14.53
N GLU A 210 10.10 -0.19 -14.55
CA GLU A 210 10.72 -1.04 -15.58
C GLU A 210 10.13 -2.46 -15.57
N LEU A 211 9.98 -3.05 -14.39
CA LEU A 211 9.33 -4.34 -14.21
C LEU A 211 7.86 -4.35 -14.66
N GLU A 212 7.10 -3.30 -14.37
CA GLU A 212 5.72 -3.16 -14.81
C GLU A 212 5.62 -3.04 -16.35
N GLU A 213 6.52 -2.30 -16.97
CA GLU A 213 6.58 -2.19 -18.43
C GLU A 213 6.95 -3.51 -19.09
N GLU A 214 7.94 -4.22 -18.57
CA GLU A 214 8.35 -5.53 -19.08
C GLU A 214 7.23 -6.58 -18.90
N ASN A 215 6.57 -6.62 -17.74
CA ASN A 215 5.40 -7.46 -17.52
C ASN A 215 4.27 -7.14 -18.51
N ARG A 216 4.02 -5.84 -18.80
CA ARG A 216 3.03 -5.43 -19.79
C ARG A 216 3.42 -5.90 -21.20
N ARG A 217 4.71 -5.83 -21.57
CA ARG A 217 5.22 -6.32 -22.87
C ARG A 217 5.11 -7.84 -22.96
N LEU A 218 5.47 -8.55 -21.90
CA LEU A 218 5.37 -10.03 -21.86
C LEU A 218 3.91 -10.49 -21.92
N LYS A 219 3.00 -9.86 -21.18
CA LYS A 219 1.56 -10.14 -21.26
C LYS A 219 1.00 -9.90 -22.66
N LYS A 220 1.39 -8.81 -23.33
CA LYS A 220 0.99 -8.56 -24.74
C LYS A 220 1.53 -9.61 -25.70
N ARG A 221 2.75 -10.13 -25.50
CA ARG A 221 3.32 -11.20 -26.33
C ARG A 221 2.68 -12.56 -26.09
N LEU A 222 2.30 -12.87 -24.85
CA LEU A 222 1.68 -14.14 -24.47
C LEU A 222 0.20 -14.23 -24.87
N HIS A 223 -0.54 -13.13 -24.85
CA HIS A 223 -2.00 -13.14 -24.95
C HIS A 223 -2.56 -12.49 -26.23
N GLY A 224 -1.74 -11.94 -27.12
CA GLY A 224 -2.24 -11.16 -28.25
C GLY A 224 -3.04 -9.94 -27.80
N GLU A 225 -3.49 -9.08 -28.71
CA GLU A 225 -4.49 -8.05 -28.39
C GLU A 225 -5.87 -8.74 -28.29
N CYS A 226 -6.26 -9.19 -27.09
CA CYS A 226 -7.61 -9.69 -26.86
C CYS A 226 -8.61 -8.57 -27.15
N ARG A 227 -9.54 -8.80 -28.08
CA ARG A 227 -10.58 -7.84 -28.51
C ARG A 227 -11.40 -7.29 -27.32
N PHE A 228 -11.42 -8.02 -26.20
CA PHE A 228 -12.27 -7.75 -25.04
C PHE A 228 -11.60 -6.91 -23.94
N ASN A 229 -10.27 -6.70 -23.97
CA ASN A 229 -9.51 -5.99 -22.93
C ASN A 229 -9.92 -4.53 -22.69
N ARG A 230 -10.70 -3.93 -23.60
CA ARG A 230 -11.24 -2.57 -23.43
C ARG A 230 -12.48 -2.50 -22.57
N ILE A 231 -13.21 -3.62 -22.44
CA ILE A 231 -14.53 -3.68 -21.77
C ILE A 231 -14.47 -4.53 -20.51
N LEU A 232 -13.65 -5.58 -20.54
CA LEU A 232 -13.52 -6.54 -19.45
C LEU A 232 -12.18 -6.40 -18.74
N VAL A 233 -12.21 -6.50 -17.42
CA VAL A 233 -11.04 -6.45 -16.54
C VAL A 233 -10.87 -7.81 -15.86
N GLY A 234 -9.69 -8.41 -16.00
CA GLY A 234 -9.31 -9.66 -15.36
C GLY A 234 -8.17 -10.33 -16.10
N ASP A 235 -7.10 -10.65 -15.37
CA ASP A 235 -5.88 -11.25 -15.89
C ASP A 235 -5.70 -12.72 -15.45
N SER A 236 -6.61 -13.24 -14.61
CA SER A 236 -6.56 -14.61 -14.09
C SER A 236 -6.67 -15.65 -15.20
N SER A 237 -6.13 -16.83 -14.95
CA SER A 237 -6.25 -17.98 -15.86
C SER A 237 -7.70 -18.38 -16.13
N ALA A 238 -8.59 -18.17 -15.17
CA ALA A 238 -10.04 -18.37 -15.31
C ALA A 238 -10.64 -17.41 -16.33
N MET A 239 -10.34 -16.09 -16.24
CA MET A 239 -10.83 -15.10 -17.19
C MET A 239 -10.21 -15.26 -18.58
N GLN A 240 -8.95 -15.69 -18.66
CA GLN A 240 -8.31 -15.99 -19.94
C GLN A 240 -9.02 -17.12 -20.69
N ARG A 241 -9.47 -18.18 -19.98
CA ARG A 241 -10.31 -19.23 -20.59
C ARG A 241 -11.63 -18.68 -21.11
N VAL A 242 -12.28 -17.78 -20.35
CA VAL A 242 -13.51 -17.11 -20.79
C VAL A 242 -13.27 -16.30 -22.07
N TYR A 243 -12.18 -15.52 -22.12
CA TYR A 243 -11.84 -14.72 -23.32
C TYR A 243 -11.59 -15.60 -24.54
N GLN A 244 -10.87 -16.72 -24.39
CA GLN A 244 -10.63 -17.68 -25.47
C GLN A 244 -11.95 -18.28 -26.01
N LEU A 245 -12.89 -18.60 -25.13
CA LEU A 245 -14.21 -19.10 -25.52
C LEU A 245 -15.02 -18.01 -26.24
N MET A 246 -14.99 -16.77 -25.74
CA MET A 246 -15.65 -15.64 -26.38
C MET A 246 -15.10 -15.38 -27.79
N GLU A 247 -13.76 -15.45 -27.99
CA GLU A 247 -13.13 -15.27 -29.30
C GLU A 247 -13.58 -16.32 -30.32
N LYS A 248 -13.81 -17.56 -29.90
CA LYS A 248 -14.30 -18.64 -30.78
C LYS A 248 -15.72 -18.43 -31.25
N VAL A 249 -16.55 -17.72 -30.47
CA VAL A 249 -17.99 -17.63 -30.71
C VAL A 249 -18.46 -16.24 -31.09
N VAL A 250 -17.61 -15.19 -30.95
CA VAL A 250 -18.02 -13.79 -31.15
C VAL A 250 -18.58 -13.54 -32.55
N ASP A 251 -18.01 -14.09 -33.58
CA ASP A 251 -18.40 -13.91 -34.98
C ASP A 251 -19.46 -14.93 -35.46
N SER A 252 -19.97 -15.82 -34.58
CA SER A 252 -21.02 -16.79 -34.88
C SER A 252 -22.41 -16.31 -34.41
N ASP A 253 -23.46 -16.87 -35.01
CA ASP A 253 -24.85 -16.66 -34.55
C ASP A 253 -25.33 -17.72 -33.53
N ALA A 254 -24.41 -18.55 -33.02
CA ALA A 254 -24.73 -19.58 -32.05
C ALA A 254 -25.30 -18.96 -30.75
N THR A 255 -26.26 -19.67 -30.16
CA THR A 255 -26.78 -19.31 -28.82
C THR A 255 -25.67 -19.53 -27.79
N ILE A 256 -25.42 -18.50 -26.97
CA ILE A 256 -24.42 -18.55 -25.90
C ILE A 256 -25.13 -18.67 -24.57
N PHE A 257 -24.62 -19.57 -23.73
CA PHE A 257 -25.13 -19.78 -22.38
C PHE A 257 -24.06 -19.37 -21.34
N LEU A 258 -24.34 -18.32 -20.57
CA LEU A 258 -23.46 -17.82 -19.52
C LEU A 258 -23.91 -18.36 -18.17
N HIS A 259 -23.05 -19.15 -17.52
CA HIS A 259 -23.32 -19.67 -16.18
C HIS A 259 -22.34 -19.08 -15.17
N GLY A 260 -22.84 -18.67 -14.01
CA GLY A 260 -22.01 -18.15 -12.93
C GLY A 260 -22.83 -17.44 -11.86
N GLU A 261 -22.27 -17.32 -10.66
CA GLU A 261 -22.94 -16.70 -9.52
C GLU A 261 -23.40 -15.27 -9.81
N THR A 262 -24.36 -14.81 -9.01
CA THR A 262 -24.83 -13.41 -9.09
C THR A 262 -23.69 -12.43 -8.86
N GLY A 263 -23.60 -11.39 -9.70
CA GLY A 263 -22.58 -10.36 -9.59
C GLY A 263 -21.21 -10.72 -10.18
N THR A 264 -21.05 -11.84 -10.90
CA THR A 264 -19.78 -12.23 -11.55
C THR A 264 -19.47 -11.46 -12.82
N GLY A 265 -20.45 -10.71 -13.39
CA GLY A 265 -20.30 -9.89 -14.58
C GLY A 265 -20.90 -10.48 -15.85
N LYS A 266 -21.87 -11.41 -15.77
CA LYS A 266 -22.55 -12.04 -16.92
C LYS A 266 -23.06 -11.04 -17.96
N GLU A 267 -23.72 -9.97 -17.52
CA GLU A 267 -24.25 -8.91 -18.39
C GLU A 267 -23.13 -8.15 -19.14
N VAL A 268 -22.03 -7.82 -18.44
CA VAL A 268 -20.89 -7.13 -19.03
C VAL A 268 -20.23 -8.01 -20.10
N ILE A 269 -20.14 -9.34 -19.87
CA ILE A 269 -19.64 -10.31 -20.82
C ILE A 269 -20.56 -10.40 -22.03
N ALA A 270 -21.87 -10.46 -21.84
CA ALA A 270 -22.84 -10.48 -22.94
C ALA A 270 -22.75 -9.22 -23.80
N GLN A 271 -22.63 -8.04 -23.17
CA GLN A 271 -22.44 -6.78 -23.87
C GLN A 271 -21.09 -6.72 -24.60
N ALA A 272 -20.02 -7.27 -24.02
CA ALA A 272 -18.71 -7.35 -24.67
C ALA A 272 -18.75 -8.26 -25.90
N ILE A 273 -19.45 -9.39 -25.84
CA ILE A 273 -19.65 -10.29 -26.99
C ILE A 273 -20.41 -9.56 -28.11
N HIS A 274 -21.51 -8.89 -27.78
CA HIS A 274 -22.28 -8.11 -28.77
C HIS A 274 -21.42 -7.01 -29.43
N SER A 275 -20.77 -6.18 -28.62
CA SER A 275 -20.00 -5.02 -29.09
C SER A 275 -18.78 -5.38 -29.98
N ASN A 276 -18.31 -6.63 -29.91
CA ASN A 276 -17.22 -7.14 -30.73
C ASN A 276 -17.67 -8.11 -31.83
N SER A 277 -18.97 -8.37 -31.95
CA SER A 277 -19.55 -9.28 -32.94
C SER A 277 -19.86 -8.61 -34.29
N ASN A 278 -20.21 -9.42 -35.28
CA ASN A 278 -20.72 -8.95 -36.55
C ASN A 278 -22.04 -8.15 -36.46
N ARG A 279 -22.75 -8.28 -35.31
CA ARG A 279 -24.01 -7.60 -34.98
C ARG A 279 -23.86 -6.35 -34.12
N LYS A 280 -22.65 -5.82 -33.95
CA LYS A 280 -22.33 -4.66 -33.10
C LYS A 280 -23.05 -3.37 -33.46
N MET A 281 -23.50 -3.24 -34.69
CA MET A 281 -24.28 -2.09 -35.19
C MET A 281 -25.80 -2.27 -34.94
N GLY A 282 -26.24 -3.48 -34.60
CA GLY A 282 -27.64 -3.78 -34.28
C GLY A 282 -27.94 -3.50 -32.78
N PRO A 283 -29.22 -3.59 -32.41
CA PRO A 283 -29.62 -3.36 -31.02
C PRO A 283 -29.14 -4.46 -30.08
N PHE A 284 -28.71 -4.09 -28.86
CA PHE A 284 -28.52 -4.99 -27.72
C PHE A 284 -29.68 -4.79 -26.76
N ILE A 285 -30.56 -5.78 -26.69
CA ILE A 285 -31.74 -5.74 -25.81
C ILE A 285 -31.53 -6.73 -24.66
N ALA A 286 -31.52 -6.24 -23.43
CA ALA A 286 -31.35 -7.04 -22.23
C ALA A 286 -32.68 -7.13 -21.45
N GLN A 287 -33.05 -8.32 -21.07
CA GLN A 287 -34.21 -8.59 -20.22
C GLN A 287 -33.85 -9.52 -19.08
N ASN A 288 -34.11 -9.08 -17.86
CA ASN A 288 -34.01 -9.93 -16.69
C ASN A 288 -35.35 -10.64 -16.47
N CYS A 289 -35.35 -11.99 -16.49
CA CYS A 289 -36.56 -12.81 -16.42
C CYS A 289 -37.14 -12.88 -15.01
N ALA A 290 -36.37 -12.58 -13.97
CA ALA A 290 -36.83 -12.54 -12.58
C ALA A 290 -37.48 -11.20 -12.18
N ALA A 291 -37.24 -10.13 -12.98
CA ALA A 291 -37.62 -8.77 -12.59
C ALA A 291 -39.12 -8.46 -12.74
N LEU A 292 -39.88 -9.24 -13.52
CA LEU A 292 -41.27 -8.97 -13.87
C LEU A 292 -42.18 -10.15 -13.56
N PRO A 293 -43.43 -9.90 -13.15
CA PRO A 293 -44.47 -10.95 -13.10
C PRO A 293 -44.70 -11.59 -14.49
N GLU A 294 -45.12 -12.86 -14.51
CA GLU A 294 -45.26 -13.68 -15.72
C GLU A 294 -46.00 -12.96 -16.87
N ASN A 295 -47.17 -12.41 -16.59
CA ASN A 295 -48.00 -11.75 -17.61
C ASN A 295 -47.32 -10.50 -18.20
N LEU A 296 -46.59 -9.75 -17.38
CA LEU A 296 -45.85 -8.59 -17.86
C LEU A 296 -44.61 -9.02 -18.66
N LEU A 297 -43.88 -10.02 -18.19
CA LEU A 297 -42.71 -10.55 -18.90
C LEU A 297 -43.12 -11.08 -20.29
N GLU A 298 -44.24 -11.76 -20.39
CA GLU A 298 -44.78 -12.24 -21.65
C GLU A 298 -45.08 -11.10 -22.62
N SER A 299 -45.80 -10.09 -22.16
CA SER A 299 -46.16 -8.92 -22.98
C SER A 299 -44.94 -8.08 -23.39
N GLU A 300 -43.91 -8.00 -22.54
CA GLU A 300 -42.65 -7.30 -22.88
C GLU A 300 -41.82 -8.08 -23.92
N LEU A 301 -41.70 -9.42 -23.77
CA LEU A 301 -40.89 -10.23 -24.68
C LEU A 301 -41.53 -10.36 -26.07
N PHE A 302 -42.83 -10.70 -26.12
CA PHE A 302 -43.53 -11.04 -27.37
C PHE A 302 -44.30 -9.88 -27.98
N GLY A 303 -44.63 -8.85 -27.19
CA GLY A 303 -45.51 -7.76 -27.60
C GLY A 303 -46.97 -8.14 -27.66
N TYR A 304 -47.83 -7.20 -27.96
CA TYR A 304 -49.28 -7.41 -28.03
C TYR A 304 -49.96 -6.50 -29.06
N ARG A 305 -51.12 -6.94 -29.53
CA ARG A 305 -52.01 -6.14 -30.36
C ARG A 305 -53.08 -5.47 -29.46
N LYS A 306 -53.60 -4.35 -29.95
CA LYS A 306 -54.72 -3.65 -29.30
C LYS A 306 -55.86 -4.61 -29.01
N GLY A 307 -56.37 -4.61 -27.76
CA GLY A 307 -57.45 -5.49 -27.31
C GLY A 307 -57.02 -6.89 -26.85
N ALA A 308 -55.74 -7.21 -26.79
CA ALA A 308 -55.22 -8.50 -26.35
C ALA A 308 -55.55 -8.82 -24.87
N PHE A 309 -55.67 -7.81 -24.02
CA PHE A 309 -56.05 -7.89 -22.61
C PHE A 309 -56.63 -6.55 -22.13
N SER A 310 -57.19 -6.51 -20.91
CA SER A 310 -57.68 -5.26 -20.31
C SER A 310 -56.56 -4.28 -20.08
N GLY A 311 -56.55 -3.12 -20.81
CA GLY A 311 -55.48 -2.11 -20.79
C GLY A 311 -54.56 -2.13 -22.03
N ALA A 312 -54.81 -3.03 -22.99
CA ALA A 312 -54.10 -3.03 -24.29
C ALA A 312 -54.72 -2.01 -25.26
N ASP A 313 -54.50 -0.71 -25.00
CA ASP A 313 -55.12 0.37 -25.78
C ASP A 313 -54.47 0.60 -27.15
N ARG A 314 -53.25 0.11 -27.36
CA ARG A 314 -52.45 0.25 -28.59
C ARG A 314 -51.60 -1.00 -28.84
N ASP A 315 -51.13 -1.16 -30.05
CA ASP A 315 -50.14 -2.17 -30.43
C ASP A 315 -48.80 -1.87 -29.73
N LYS A 316 -48.13 -2.89 -29.20
CA LYS A 316 -46.75 -2.78 -28.66
C LYS A 316 -45.88 -3.87 -29.26
N LYS A 317 -44.73 -3.44 -29.85
CA LYS A 317 -43.70 -4.38 -30.29
C LYS A 317 -42.98 -4.98 -29.09
N GLY A 318 -42.77 -6.30 -29.11
CA GLY A 318 -42.02 -7.00 -28.08
C GLY A 318 -40.50 -6.82 -28.20
N MET A 319 -39.77 -7.10 -27.12
CA MET A 319 -38.31 -7.00 -27.04
C MET A 319 -37.62 -7.91 -28.07
N ILE A 320 -38.14 -9.11 -28.32
CA ILE A 320 -37.60 -10.03 -29.34
C ILE A 320 -37.64 -9.38 -30.72
N GLN A 321 -38.79 -8.70 -31.05
CA GLN A 321 -38.91 -7.97 -32.29
C GLN A 321 -38.02 -6.72 -32.34
N ALA A 322 -37.85 -6.04 -31.22
CA ALA A 322 -36.95 -4.88 -31.09
C ALA A 322 -35.47 -5.27 -31.24
N ALA A 323 -35.10 -6.51 -30.90
CA ALA A 323 -33.75 -7.07 -31.07
C ALA A 323 -33.45 -7.56 -32.49
N HIS A 324 -34.36 -7.33 -33.48
CA HIS A 324 -34.15 -7.77 -34.84
C HIS A 324 -32.83 -7.27 -35.42
N GLU A 325 -32.04 -8.14 -36.10
CA GLU A 325 -30.68 -7.94 -36.58
C GLU A 325 -29.63 -7.58 -35.51
N GLY A 326 -30.00 -7.73 -34.26
CA GLY A 326 -29.16 -7.48 -33.10
C GLY A 326 -28.99 -8.71 -32.20
N THR A 327 -28.90 -8.45 -30.90
CA THR A 327 -28.70 -9.46 -29.86
C THR A 327 -29.72 -9.30 -28.74
N LEU A 328 -30.37 -10.40 -28.36
CA LEU A 328 -31.23 -10.49 -27.19
C LEU A 328 -30.45 -11.16 -26.05
N PHE A 329 -30.34 -10.49 -24.93
CA PHE A 329 -29.76 -11.03 -23.71
C PHE A 329 -30.85 -11.34 -22.70
N LEU A 330 -31.03 -12.63 -22.35
CA LEU A 330 -31.98 -13.12 -21.35
C LEU A 330 -31.23 -13.44 -20.07
N ASP A 331 -31.27 -12.52 -19.10
CA ASP A 331 -30.65 -12.75 -17.78
C ASP A 331 -31.62 -13.48 -16.86
N GLU A 332 -31.04 -14.31 -15.97
CA GLU A 332 -31.74 -15.17 -15.01
C GLU A 332 -32.82 -16.02 -15.68
N ILE A 333 -32.46 -16.72 -16.77
CA ILE A 333 -33.39 -17.58 -17.54
C ILE A 333 -33.95 -18.71 -16.70
N GLY A 334 -33.27 -19.15 -15.63
CA GLY A 334 -33.75 -20.17 -14.70
C GLY A 334 -35.01 -19.78 -13.92
N ASP A 335 -35.29 -18.47 -13.79
CA ASP A 335 -36.49 -17.96 -13.11
C ASP A 335 -37.69 -17.77 -14.04
N MET A 336 -37.54 -18.12 -15.33
CA MET A 336 -38.62 -17.98 -16.30
C MET A 336 -39.75 -19.00 -16.02
N PRO A 337 -41.01 -18.57 -15.95
CA PRO A 337 -42.15 -19.47 -15.78
C PRO A 337 -42.30 -20.51 -16.91
N LEU A 338 -42.74 -21.74 -16.60
CA LEU A 338 -42.86 -22.84 -17.55
C LEU A 338 -43.71 -22.51 -18.79
N GLY A 339 -44.77 -21.71 -18.64
CA GLY A 339 -45.59 -21.26 -19.75
C GLY A 339 -44.82 -20.44 -20.79
N LEU A 340 -43.91 -19.58 -20.31
CA LEU A 340 -43.06 -18.76 -21.16
C LEU A 340 -41.90 -19.54 -21.74
N GLN A 341 -41.36 -20.54 -21.04
CA GLN A 341 -40.29 -21.41 -21.55
C GLN A 341 -40.74 -22.11 -22.86
N ALA A 342 -41.97 -22.56 -22.95
CA ALA A 342 -42.50 -23.16 -24.18
C ALA A 342 -42.56 -22.16 -25.36
N LYS A 343 -42.92 -20.90 -25.11
CA LYS A 343 -42.94 -19.86 -26.14
C LYS A 343 -41.56 -19.43 -26.59
N VAL A 344 -40.60 -19.33 -25.63
CA VAL A 344 -39.18 -19.05 -25.93
C VAL A 344 -38.56 -20.19 -26.71
N LEU A 345 -38.88 -21.45 -26.37
CA LEU A 345 -38.42 -22.60 -27.14
C LEU A 345 -38.86 -22.52 -28.61
N ARG A 346 -40.12 -22.22 -28.83
CA ARG A 346 -40.66 -22.07 -30.20
C ARG A 346 -39.95 -20.94 -30.94
N PHE A 347 -39.73 -19.78 -30.30
CA PHE A 347 -38.97 -18.68 -30.87
C PHE A 347 -37.54 -19.14 -31.27
N LEU A 348 -36.83 -19.89 -30.39
CA LEU A 348 -35.47 -20.38 -30.68
C LEU A 348 -35.39 -21.42 -31.80
N GLN A 349 -36.51 -22.14 -32.04
CA GLN A 349 -36.57 -23.16 -33.09
C GLN A 349 -36.93 -22.55 -34.47
N GLU A 350 -37.95 -21.69 -34.48
CA GLU A 350 -38.57 -21.18 -35.71
C GLU A 350 -38.04 -19.76 -36.11
N PHE A 351 -37.42 -19.04 -35.17
CA PHE A 351 -37.12 -17.62 -35.28
C PHE A 351 -38.32 -16.78 -35.71
N GLU A 352 -39.52 -17.19 -35.21
CA GLU A 352 -40.79 -16.49 -35.37
C GLU A 352 -41.39 -16.21 -34.01
N ILE A 353 -42.04 -15.07 -33.89
CA ILE A 353 -42.81 -14.69 -32.70
C ILE A 353 -44.24 -14.43 -33.07
N ARG A 354 -45.14 -14.68 -32.14
CA ARG A 354 -46.55 -14.33 -32.26
C ARG A 354 -46.94 -13.37 -31.13
N PRO A 355 -47.23 -12.09 -31.46
CA PRO A 355 -47.68 -11.12 -30.48
C PRO A 355 -48.99 -11.58 -29.81
N LEU A 356 -49.20 -11.22 -28.54
CA LEU A 356 -50.42 -11.53 -27.81
C LEU A 356 -51.64 -10.93 -28.54
N GLY A 357 -52.69 -11.72 -28.69
CA GLY A 357 -53.88 -11.32 -29.43
C GLY A 357 -53.75 -11.32 -30.96
N SER A 358 -52.59 -11.76 -31.51
CA SER A 358 -52.40 -11.90 -32.97
C SER A 358 -52.46 -13.34 -33.42
N VAL A 359 -52.99 -13.55 -34.63
CA VAL A 359 -52.93 -14.85 -35.35
C VAL A 359 -51.69 -14.93 -36.22
N GLU A 360 -51.10 -13.79 -36.60
CA GLU A 360 -49.95 -13.68 -37.49
C GLU A 360 -48.64 -13.86 -36.77
N SER A 361 -47.70 -14.64 -37.34
CA SER A 361 -46.33 -14.73 -36.85
C SER A 361 -45.45 -13.70 -37.56
N VAL A 362 -44.43 -13.22 -36.84
CA VAL A 362 -43.46 -12.25 -37.36
C VAL A 362 -42.08 -12.92 -37.32
N LYS A 363 -41.40 -13.00 -38.48
CA LYS A 363 -40.04 -13.52 -38.54
C LYS A 363 -39.03 -12.51 -37.97
N VAL A 364 -38.11 -13.01 -37.19
CA VAL A 364 -37.07 -12.21 -36.56
C VAL A 364 -35.73 -12.89 -36.76
N ASN A 365 -34.69 -12.08 -36.94
CA ASN A 365 -33.28 -12.53 -37.00
C ASN A 365 -32.56 -11.98 -35.77
N VAL A 366 -32.43 -12.79 -34.72
CA VAL A 366 -31.92 -12.34 -33.44
C VAL A 366 -30.90 -13.35 -32.93
N ARG A 367 -29.70 -12.87 -32.53
CA ARG A 367 -28.73 -13.67 -31.78
C ARG A 367 -29.16 -13.71 -30.31
N VAL A 368 -29.12 -14.89 -29.69
CA VAL A 368 -29.54 -15.05 -28.30
C VAL A 368 -28.34 -15.35 -27.41
N ILE A 369 -28.25 -14.63 -26.29
CA ILE A 369 -27.35 -14.92 -25.17
C ILE A 369 -28.25 -15.11 -23.93
N ALA A 370 -28.14 -16.25 -23.28
CA ALA A 370 -28.89 -16.55 -22.05
C ALA A 370 -27.94 -16.64 -20.86
N ALA A 371 -28.37 -16.21 -19.69
CA ALA A 371 -27.56 -16.25 -18.47
C ALA A 371 -28.38 -16.73 -17.26
N THR A 372 -27.73 -17.44 -16.34
CA THR A 372 -28.32 -17.81 -15.05
C THR A 372 -27.22 -18.09 -14.02
N HIS A 373 -27.60 -17.97 -12.75
CA HIS A 373 -26.79 -18.45 -11.62
C HIS A 373 -27.25 -19.81 -11.11
N GLN A 374 -28.42 -20.30 -11.55
CA GLN A 374 -29.04 -21.53 -11.07
C GLN A 374 -28.53 -22.75 -11.85
N ASN A 375 -28.53 -23.91 -11.18
CA ASN A 375 -28.26 -25.18 -11.82
C ASN A 375 -29.51 -25.65 -12.57
N LEU A 376 -29.53 -25.47 -13.91
CA LEU A 376 -30.70 -25.84 -14.72
C LEU A 376 -31.01 -27.34 -14.72
N GLU A 377 -30.01 -28.21 -14.53
CA GLU A 377 -30.23 -29.68 -14.46
C GLU A 377 -31.00 -30.07 -13.18
N GLU A 378 -30.78 -29.35 -12.08
CA GLU A 378 -31.60 -29.52 -10.87
C GLU A 378 -33.03 -29.03 -11.08
N LEU A 379 -33.19 -27.87 -11.71
CA LEU A 379 -34.53 -27.33 -12.04
C LEU A 379 -35.31 -28.25 -12.99
N ILE A 380 -34.62 -28.94 -13.92
CA ILE A 380 -35.27 -29.96 -14.79
C ILE A 380 -35.76 -31.13 -13.94
N ARG A 381 -34.95 -31.65 -13.01
CA ARG A 381 -35.37 -32.74 -12.09
C ARG A 381 -36.56 -32.36 -11.21
N GLU A 382 -36.61 -31.10 -10.81
CA GLU A 382 -37.73 -30.53 -10.04
C GLU A 382 -38.96 -30.21 -10.89
N GLY A 383 -38.90 -30.35 -12.20
CA GLY A 383 -40.01 -30.00 -13.11
C GLY A 383 -40.23 -28.50 -13.27
N ARG A 384 -39.32 -27.67 -12.91
CA ARG A 384 -39.36 -26.19 -12.98
C ARG A 384 -38.72 -25.61 -14.25
N PHE A 385 -37.94 -26.42 -14.95
CA PHE A 385 -37.32 -26.04 -16.23
C PHE A 385 -37.51 -27.16 -17.24
N ARG A 386 -37.75 -26.79 -18.50
CA ARG A 386 -37.99 -27.75 -19.58
C ARG A 386 -36.64 -28.26 -20.13
N GLU A 387 -36.54 -29.57 -20.29
CA GLU A 387 -35.34 -30.22 -20.83
C GLU A 387 -35.09 -29.86 -22.30
N ASP A 388 -36.13 -29.72 -23.11
CA ASP A 388 -36.05 -29.35 -24.52
C ASP A 388 -35.49 -27.90 -24.70
N LEU A 389 -35.87 -26.98 -23.83
CA LEU A 389 -35.34 -25.63 -23.83
C LEU A 389 -33.88 -25.60 -23.38
N TYR A 390 -33.53 -26.41 -22.38
CA TYR A 390 -32.12 -26.52 -21.91
C TYR A 390 -31.21 -26.90 -23.07
N TYR A 391 -31.47 -27.96 -23.82
CA TYR A 391 -30.62 -28.36 -24.95
C TYR A 391 -30.55 -27.32 -26.05
N ARG A 392 -31.54 -26.47 -26.22
CA ARG A 392 -31.55 -25.40 -27.23
C ARG A 392 -30.77 -24.17 -26.79
N LEU A 393 -30.67 -23.90 -25.48
CA LEU A 393 -29.89 -22.82 -24.90
C LEU A 393 -28.43 -23.22 -24.68
N HIS A 394 -28.16 -24.44 -24.25
CA HIS A 394 -26.84 -24.95 -23.86
C HIS A 394 -26.00 -25.39 -25.05
N ILE A 395 -25.97 -24.58 -26.14
CA ILE A 395 -25.17 -24.88 -27.34
C ILE A 395 -23.71 -24.50 -27.11
N PHE A 396 -23.45 -23.32 -26.60
CA PHE A 396 -22.11 -22.85 -26.30
C PHE A 396 -22.02 -22.31 -24.86
N PRO A 397 -21.71 -23.18 -23.90
CA PRO A 397 -21.62 -22.76 -22.50
C PRO A 397 -20.30 -22.05 -22.21
N ILE A 398 -20.38 -20.96 -21.43
CA ILE A 398 -19.28 -20.24 -20.85
C ILE A 398 -19.50 -20.13 -19.34
N GLU A 399 -18.64 -20.82 -18.58
CA GLU A 399 -18.66 -20.76 -17.12
C GLU A 399 -17.79 -19.59 -16.62
N ILE A 400 -18.36 -18.80 -15.69
CA ILE A 400 -17.68 -17.65 -15.08
C ILE A 400 -17.45 -17.99 -13.61
N GLU A 401 -16.19 -18.20 -13.26
CA GLU A 401 -15.82 -18.51 -11.88
C GLU A 401 -16.13 -17.35 -10.92
N PRO A 402 -16.54 -17.63 -9.68
CA PRO A 402 -16.76 -16.61 -8.66
C PRO A 402 -15.43 -15.93 -8.28
N LEU A 403 -15.51 -14.67 -7.80
CA LEU A 403 -14.32 -13.84 -7.53
C LEU A 403 -13.35 -14.48 -6.53
N ARG A 404 -13.87 -15.25 -5.55
CA ARG A 404 -13.05 -16.00 -4.57
C ARG A 404 -12.13 -17.06 -5.21
N ARG A 405 -12.43 -17.56 -6.42
CA ARG A 405 -11.60 -18.50 -7.18
C ARG A 405 -10.65 -17.82 -8.17
N ARG A 406 -10.84 -16.51 -8.41
CA ARG A 406 -9.99 -15.69 -9.28
C ARG A 406 -9.49 -14.45 -8.56
N ARG A 407 -8.94 -14.63 -7.37
CA ARG A 407 -8.45 -13.52 -6.52
C ARG A 407 -7.37 -12.67 -7.19
N GLU A 408 -6.65 -13.24 -8.15
CA GLU A 408 -5.66 -12.54 -8.98
C GLU A 408 -6.25 -11.36 -9.75
N ASP A 409 -7.56 -11.35 -10.02
CA ASP A 409 -8.25 -10.25 -10.70
C ASP A 409 -8.60 -9.08 -9.76
N ILE A 410 -8.58 -9.30 -8.44
CA ILE A 410 -8.98 -8.28 -7.47
C ILE A 410 -8.16 -6.98 -7.59
N PRO A 411 -6.82 -6.99 -7.69
CA PRO A 411 -6.05 -5.77 -7.83
C PRO A 411 -6.39 -4.97 -9.10
N SER A 412 -6.56 -5.66 -10.23
CA SER A 412 -6.91 -5.03 -11.52
C SER A 412 -8.32 -4.45 -11.50
N LEU A 413 -9.29 -5.19 -10.93
CA LEU A 413 -10.67 -4.73 -10.73
C LEU A 413 -10.74 -3.54 -9.76
N MET A 414 -9.98 -3.59 -8.67
CA MET A 414 -9.89 -2.49 -7.72
C MET A 414 -9.38 -1.21 -8.37
N LYS A 415 -8.29 -1.31 -9.13
CA LYS A 415 -7.75 -0.15 -9.85
C LYS A 415 -8.78 0.42 -10.81
N PHE A 416 -9.45 -0.43 -11.57
CA PHE A 416 -10.51 -0.02 -12.49
C PHE A 416 -11.66 0.72 -11.78
N PHE A 417 -12.17 0.18 -10.67
CA PHE A 417 -13.26 0.81 -9.93
C PHE A 417 -12.81 2.07 -9.20
N LEU A 418 -11.58 2.09 -8.67
CA LEU A 418 -11.00 3.27 -8.05
C LEU A 418 -10.93 4.43 -9.06
N ASP A 419 -10.38 4.18 -10.24
CA ASP A 419 -10.29 5.18 -11.31
C ASP A 419 -11.68 5.65 -11.75
N LYS A 420 -12.62 4.70 -11.93
CA LYS A 420 -14.01 5.00 -12.30
C LYS A 420 -14.69 5.91 -11.29
N TYR A 421 -14.66 5.56 -10.01
CA TYR A 421 -15.39 6.33 -8.98
C TYR A 421 -14.66 7.60 -8.57
N SER A 422 -13.32 7.63 -8.60
CA SER A 422 -12.55 8.88 -8.41
C SER A 422 -12.92 9.92 -9.46
N ASN A 423 -13.03 9.51 -10.72
CA ASN A 423 -13.46 10.40 -11.81
C ASN A 423 -14.95 10.80 -11.69
N SER A 424 -15.84 9.85 -11.29
CA SER A 424 -17.27 10.14 -11.19
C SER A 424 -17.62 11.12 -10.07
N TYR A 425 -16.85 11.08 -8.97
CA TYR A 425 -17.07 11.95 -7.80
C TYR A 425 -16.07 13.12 -7.71
N ASP A 426 -15.24 13.31 -8.73
CA ASP A 426 -14.16 14.33 -8.76
C ASP A 426 -13.29 14.31 -7.48
N LYS A 427 -13.04 13.12 -6.96
CA LYS A 427 -12.20 12.90 -5.77
C LYS A 427 -10.85 12.30 -6.19
N LYS A 428 -9.76 13.02 -5.88
CA LYS A 428 -8.40 12.51 -6.07
C LYS A 428 -8.07 11.55 -4.93
N VAL A 429 -8.13 10.23 -5.19
CA VAL A 429 -7.67 9.18 -4.27
C VAL A 429 -6.35 8.64 -4.80
N GLN A 430 -5.32 8.60 -3.95
CA GLN A 430 -3.95 8.22 -4.37
C GLN A 430 -3.79 6.71 -4.61
N GLY A 431 -4.61 5.89 -3.96
CA GLY A 431 -4.54 4.44 -4.06
C GLY A 431 -5.15 3.74 -2.85
N VAL A 432 -4.77 2.49 -2.68
CA VAL A 432 -5.21 1.63 -1.58
C VAL A 432 -4.02 1.27 -0.71
N SER A 433 -4.16 1.38 0.61
CA SER A 433 -3.08 1.01 1.54
C SER A 433 -2.79 -0.49 1.48
N PRO A 434 -1.54 -0.94 1.74
CA PRO A 434 -1.19 -2.36 1.72
C PRO A 434 -2.05 -3.20 2.66
N ALA A 435 -2.35 -2.69 3.85
CA ALA A 435 -3.20 -3.37 4.83
C ALA A 435 -4.65 -3.55 4.33
N ALA A 436 -5.20 -2.54 3.64
CA ALA A 436 -6.53 -2.63 3.02
C ALA A 436 -6.53 -3.60 1.84
N MET A 437 -5.48 -3.59 1.01
CA MET A 437 -5.30 -4.55 -0.08
C MET A 437 -5.29 -5.99 0.45
N ASP A 438 -4.50 -6.26 1.48
CA ASP A 438 -4.42 -7.58 2.12
C ASP A 438 -5.79 -8.06 2.65
N ALA A 439 -6.58 -7.16 3.26
CA ALA A 439 -7.92 -7.48 3.75
C ALA A 439 -8.87 -7.82 2.58
N LEU A 440 -8.84 -7.03 1.52
CA LEU A 440 -9.66 -7.23 0.32
C LEU A 440 -9.27 -8.53 -0.42
N MET A 441 -8.00 -8.89 -0.47
CA MET A 441 -7.54 -10.15 -1.09
C MET A 441 -8.00 -11.41 -0.35
N ARG A 442 -8.32 -11.29 0.95
CA ARG A 442 -8.77 -12.43 1.78
C ARG A 442 -10.27 -12.60 1.84
N TYR A 443 -11.03 -11.60 1.49
CA TYR A 443 -12.49 -11.63 1.54
C TYR A 443 -13.06 -12.52 0.42
N ASP A 444 -14.16 -13.22 0.69
CA ASP A 444 -14.74 -14.22 -0.23
C ASP A 444 -15.75 -13.66 -1.23
N TYR A 445 -16.17 -12.41 -1.06
CA TYR A 445 -17.08 -11.72 -1.99
C TYR A 445 -18.34 -12.52 -2.35
N PRO A 446 -19.30 -12.77 -1.44
CA PRO A 446 -20.54 -13.47 -1.76
C PRO A 446 -21.34 -12.78 -2.88
N GLY A 447 -21.22 -11.46 -3.02
CA GLY A 447 -21.78 -10.68 -4.13
C GLY A 447 -20.82 -10.47 -5.30
N ASN A 448 -19.67 -11.16 -5.34
CA ASN A 448 -18.68 -11.15 -6.41
C ASN A 448 -18.21 -9.73 -6.81
N VAL A 449 -18.07 -9.45 -8.10
CA VAL A 449 -17.59 -8.17 -8.63
C VAL A 449 -18.53 -7.01 -8.29
N ARG A 450 -19.84 -7.27 -8.20
CA ARG A 450 -20.83 -6.25 -7.82
C ARG A 450 -20.60 -5.78 -6.38
N GLU A 451 -20.30 -6.69 -5.46
CA GLU A 451 -19.97 -6.34 -4.07
C GLU A 451 -18.64 -5.58 -3.98
N LEU A 452 -17.58 -6.04 -4.68
CA LEU A 452 -16.31 -5.34 -4.74
C LEU A 452 -16.49 -3.89 -5.26
N SER A 453 -17.27 -3.71 -6.33
CA SER A 453 -17.59 -2.39 -6.89
C SER A 453 -18.24 -1.47 -5.85
N ASN A 454 -19.25 -1.97 -5.12
CA ASN A 454 -19.96 -1.22 -4.08
C ASN A 454 -19.06 -0.88 -2.89
N LEU A 455 -18.17 -1.80 -2.50
CA LEU A 455 -17.21 -1.57 -1.41
C LEU A 455 -16.23 -0.44 -1.77
N ILE A 456 -15.72 -0.42 -3.00
CA ILE A 456 -14.80 0.62 -3.45
C ILE A 456 -15.52 1.95 -3.62
N GLU A 457 -16.71 1.96 -4.21
CA GLU A 457 -17.54 3.16 -4.34
C GLU A 457 -17.77 3.85 -3.00
N ARG A 458 -18.21 3.07 -1.99
CA ARG A 458 -18.41 3.55 -0.63
C ARG A 458 -17.10 4.07 -0.02
N ALA A 459 -16.00 3.36 -0.18
CA ALA A 459 -14.70 3.75 0.36
C ALA A 459 -14.21 5.07 -0.24
N VAL A 460 -14.38 5.29 -1.56
CA VAL A 460 -14.06 6.55 -2.25
C VAL A 460 -14.91 7.70 -1.73
N LEU A 461 -16.21 7.47 -1.48
CA LEU A 461 -17.12 8.51 -0.94
C LEU A 461 -16.69 8.97 0.46
N ILE A 462 -16.21 8.05 1.31
CA ILE A 462 -15.82 8.33 2.71
C ILE A 462 -14.38 8.88 2.80
N CYS A 463 -13.48 8.48 1.90
CA CYS A 463 -12.07 8.88 1.90
C CYS A 463 -11.92 10.39 1.73
N ASP A 464 -10.96 10.98 2.45
CA ASP A 464 -10.59 12.39 2.28
C ASP A 464 -9.91 12.62 0.91
N PRO A 465 -10.11 13.79 0.27
CA PRO A 465 -9.44 14.13 -0.98
C PRO A 465 -7.90 14.09 -0.84
N GLY A 466 -7.23 13.37 -1.73
CA GLY A 466 -5.77 13.17 -1.70
C GLY A 466 -5.30 12.08 -0.75
N GLY A 467 -6.21 11.37 -0.07
CA GLY A 467 -5.90 10.28 0.84
C GLY A 467 -5.75 8.92 0.14
N TYR A 468 -5.39 7.91 0.95
CA TYR A 468 -5.40 6.49 0.56
C TYR A 468 -6.63 5.79 1.13
N LEU A 469 -7.17 4.80 0.41
CA LEU A 469 -8.18 3.92 0.97
C LEU A 469 -7.52 3.04 2.04
N SER A 470 -7.84 3.31 3.30
CA SER A 470 -7.38 2.56 4.47
C SER A 470 -8.43 1.52 4.89
N VAL A 471 -8.03 0.64 5.80
CA VAL A 471 -8.86 -0.46 6.31
C VAL A 471 -10.18 0.04 6.93
N GLU A 472 -10.17 1.19 7.57
CA GLU A 472 -11.32 1.82 8.21
C GLU A 472 -12.42 2.29 7.25
N HIS A 473 -12.11 2.50 5.97
CA HIS A 473 -13.09 2.86 4.94
C HIS A 473 -13.94 1.65 4.48
N PHE A 474 -13.54 0.43 4.85
CA PHE A 474 -14.26 -0.79 4.48
C PHE A 474 -15.13 -1.32 5.63
N SER A 475 -16.16 -2.09 5.29
CA SER A 475 -17.09 -2.62 6.28
C SER A 475 -16.43 -3.66 7.20
N PHE A 476 -16.97 -3.79 8.43
CA PHE A 476 -16.53 -4.78 9.42
C PHE A 476 -16.47 -6.22 8.86
N LYS A 477 -17.35 -6.58 7.93
CA LYS A 477 -17.36 -7.90 7.26
C LYS A 477 -16.04 -8.17 6.50
N VAL A 478 -15.49 -7.18 5.83
CA VAL A 478 -14.21 -7.30 5.11
C VAL A 478 -13.04 -7.42 6.09
N LEU A 479 -13.14 -6.75 7.24
CA LEU A 479 -12.12 -6.75 8.28
C LEU A 479 -12.05 -8.07 9.02
N CYS A 480 -13.20 -8.68 9.30
CA CYS A 480 -13.33 -9.95 10.02
C CYS A 480 -13.09 -11.19 9.13
N ALA A 481 -12.89 -11.04 7.82
CA ALA A 481 -12.55 -12.15 6.92
C ALA A 481 -11.25 -12.89 7.33
N LYS A 482 -10.47 -12.34 8.26
CA LYS A 482 -9.29 -12.97 8.85
C LYS A 482 -9.61 -13.99 9.95
N GLU A 483 -10.81 -13.97 10.51
CA GLU A 483 -11.20 -14.83 11.63
C GLU A 483 -12.10 -16.00 11.21
N SER A 484 -12.48 -16.07 9.93
CA SER A 484 -13.21 -17.23 9.36
C SER A 484 -12.26 -18.37 8.96
N ILE A 485 -11.16 -18.56 9.69
CA ILE A 485 -10.51 -19.87 9.72
C ILE A 485 -11.39 -20.74 10.59
N GLU A 486 -12.06 -21.71 9.96
CA GLU A 486 -12.71 -22.88 10.52
C GLU A 486 -12.93 -22.85 12.04
N GLY A 487 -14.10 -22.41 12.46
CA GLY A 487 -14.54 -22.61 13.83
C GLY A 487 -14.26 -21.48 14.83
N GLY A 488 -14.04 -20.25 14.40
CA GLY A 488 -13.98 -19.09 15.30
C GLY A 488 -15.32 -18.93 16.05
N ILE A 489 -15.23 -18.72 17.37
CA ILE A 489 -16.38 -18.70 18.30
C ILE A 489 -17.44 -17.67 17.87
N LEU A 490 -17.03 -16.56 17.23
CA LEU A 490 -17.98 -15.55 16.75
C LEU A 490 -18.92 -16.09 15.64
N GLY A 491 -18.40 -16.93 14.74
CA GLY A 491 -19.22 -17.63 13.73
C GLY A 491 -20.19 -18.62 14.41
N ARG A 492 -19.72 -19.43 15.35
CA ARG A 492 -20.59 -20.36 16.11
C ARG A 492 -21.61 -19.64 16.99
N VAL A 493 -21.27 -18.46 17.50
CA VAL A 493 -22.18 -17.64 18.32
C VAL A 493 -23.24 -16.94 17.47
N LEU A 494 -22.93 -16.57 16.24
CA LEU A 494 -23.87 -15.92 15.32
C LEU A 494 -24.75 -16.92 14.58
N ASP A 495 -24.24 -18.13 14.29
CA ASP A 495 -24.96 -19.19 13.55
C ASP A 495 -25.58 -20.26 14.48
N GLY A 496 -25.25 -20.25 15.78
CA GLY A 496 -25.68 -21.26 16.74
C GLY A 496 -27.03 -20.97 17.36
N ALA A 497 -27.92 -21.96 17.35
CA ALA A 497 -29.20 -21.99 18.06
C ALA A 497 -29.05 -22.16 19.60
N GLY A 498 -28.08 -21.44 20.23
CA GLY A 498 -27.84 -21.48 21.67
C GLY A 498 -28.45 -20.29 22.41
N ALA A 499 -28.83 -20.48 23.68
CA ALA A 499 -29.31 -19.38 24.51
C ALA A 499 -28.26 -18.28 24.63
N LEU A 500 -28.64 -16.99 24.56
CA LEU A 500 -27.75 -15.81 24.63
C LEU A 500 -26.73 -15.91 25.77
N LYS A 501 -27.10 -16.51 26.90
CA LYS A 501 -26.27 -16.71 28.08
C LYS A 501 -25.09 -17.67 27.84
N GLU A 502 -25.28 -18.71 27.03
CA GLU A 502 -24.23 -19.68 26.68
C GLU A 502 -23.25 -19.08 25.66
N SER A 503 -23.79 -18.36 24.70
CA SER A 503 -23.02 -17.64 23.70
C SER A 503 -22.12 -16.57 24.34
N MET A 504 -22.65 -15.79 25.28
CA MET A 504 -21.89 -14.81 26.06
C MET A 504 -20.82 -15.44 26.93
N ALA A 505 -21.09 -16.60 27.54
CA ALA A 505 -20.12 -17.34 28.36
C ALA A 505 -18.92 -17.83 27.53
N HIS A 506 -19.13 -18.25 26.29
CA HIS A 506 -18.07 -18.68 25.38
C HIS A 506 -17.18 -17.51 24.95
N VAL A 507 -17.77 -16.39 24.57
CA VAL A 507 -17.02 -15.17 24.22
C VAL A 507 -16.18 -14.67 25.40
N GLU A 508 -16.76 -14.68 26.60
CA GLU A 508 -16.06 -14.26 27.82
C GLU A 508 -14.88 -15.18 28.15
N ALA A 509 -15.06 -16.49 28.03
CA ALA A 509 -14.00 -17.48 28.27
C ALA A 509 -12.81 -17.27 27.32
N GLU A 510 -13.07 -17.09 26.04
CA GLU A 510 -12.00 -16.89 25.03
C GLU A 510 -11.28 -15.55 25.21
N LEU A 511 -12.01 -14.48 25.52
CA LEU A 511 -11.41 -13.18 25.81
C LEU A 511 -10.43 -13.29 27.00
N ILE A 512 -10.85 -13.97 28.06
CA ILE A 512 -10.02 -14.19 29.25
C ILE A 512 -8.81 -15.04 28.91
N GLU A 513 -8.96 -16.12 28.16
CA GLU A 513 -7.85 -17.00 27.77
C GLU A 513 -6.83 -16.28 26.88
N LYS A 514 -7.28 -15.52 25.89
CA LYS A 514 -6.41 -14.72 25.01
C LYS A 514 -5.58 -13.69 25.79
N ARG A 515 -6.17 -13.05 26.81
CA ARG A 515 -5.47 -12.10 27.68
C ARG A 515 -4.51 -12.81 28.65
N LEU A 516 -4.89 -13.97 29.18
CA LEU A 516 -4.00 -14.79 30.02
C LEU A 516 -2.75 -15.21 29.22
N ARG A 517 -2.91 -15.70 28.01
CA ARG A 517 -1.78 -16.05 27.10
C ARG A 517 -0.89 -14.84 26.81
N ARG A 518 -1.47 -13.66 26.53
CA ARG A 518 -0.72 -12.42 26.27
C ARG A 518 0.17 -12.01 27.43
N TYR A 519 -0.28 -12.22 28.68
CA TYR A 519 0.45 -11.87 29.88
C TYR A 519 1.10 -13.10 30.58
N GLN A 520 1.36 -14.17 29.80
CA GLN A 520 2.03 -15.38 30.26
C GLN A 520 1.38 -15.93 31.57
N TRP A 521 0.05 -15.97 31.61
CA TRP A 521 -0.77 -16.45 32.71
C TRP A 521 -0.62 -15.65 34.03
N ASN A 522 -0.10 -14.43 33.95
CA ASN A 522 -0.02 -13.54 35.10
C ASN A 522 -1.39 -12.98 35.47
N GLN A 523 -2.07 -13.59 36.43
CA GLN A 523 -3.43 -13.25 36.84
C GLN A 523 -3.60 -11.78 37.25
N THR A 524 -2.60 -11.19 37.94
CA THR A 524 -2.69 -9.79 38.40
C THR A 524 -2.66 -8.79 37.24
N LYS A 525 -1.76 -9.00 36.28
CA LYS A 525 -1.67 -8.14 35.09
C LYS A 525 -2.89 -8.32 34.18
N THR A 526 -3.36 -9.55 34.01
CA THR A 526 -4.55 -9.87 33.22
C THR A 526 -5.82 -9.27 33.81
N ALA A 527 -6.01 -9.36 35.12
CA ALA A 527 -7.17 -8.78 35.79
C ALA A 527 -7.21 -7.25 35.66
N LYS A 528 -6.04 -6.59 35.77
CA LYS A 528 -5.93 -5.13 35.58
C LYS A 528 -6.24 -4.72 34.13
N ASP A 529 -5.77 -5.48 33.14
CA ASP A 529 -6.03 -5.22 31.73
C ASP A 529 -7.51 -5.43 31.33
N LEU A 530 -8.16 -6.42 31.97
CA LEU A 530 -9.59 -6.69 31.78
C LEU A 530 -10.51 -5.78 32.61
N GLY A 531 -9.98 -4.91 33.45
CA GLY A 531 -10.76 -4.02 34.32
C GLY A 531 -11.57 -4.74 35.39
N ILE A 532 -11.16 -5.98 35.82
CA ILE A 532 -11.85 -6.79 36.84
C ILE A 532 -10.93 -7.06 38.01
N SER A 533 -11.53 -7.43 39.18
CA SER A 533 -10.73 -7.84 40.33
C SER A 533 -10.04 -9.19 40.09
N ARG A 534 -8.86 -9.39 40.66
CA ARG A 534 -8.14 -10.68 40.58
C ARG A 534 -9.02 -11.85 41.04
N ARG A 535 -9.83 -11.64 42.08
CA ARG A 535 -10.76 -12.66 42.60
C ARG A 535 -11.81 -13.04 41.55
N SER A 536 -12.40 -12.04 40.90
CA SER A 536 -13.37 -12.26 39.81
C SER A 536 -12.73 -12.98 38.63
N LEU A 537 -11.47 -12.71 38.29
CA LEU A 537 -10.75 -13.42 37.24
C LEU A 537 -10.56 -14.90 37.61
N ILE A 538 -10.16 -15.19 38.84
CA ILE A 538 -9.96 -16.56 39.32
C ILE A 538 -11.28 -17.35 39.32
N ASP A 539 -12.39 -16.76 39.79
CA ASP A 539 -13.71 -17.38 39.78
C ASP A 539 -14.16 -17.69 38.32
N LYS A 540 -13.90 -16.77 37.37
CA LYS A 540 -14.17 -16.99 35.96
C LYS A 540 -13.28 -18.04 35.31
N MET A 541 -12.00 -18.08 35.66
CA MET A 541 -11.08 -19.14 35.23
C MET A 541 -11.55 -20.52 35.68
N GLN A 542 -11.96 -20.66 36.95
CA GLN A 542 -12.52 -21.91 37.45
C GLN A 542 -13.82 -22.29 36.75
N ARG A 543 -14.74 -21.34 36.58
CA ARG A 543 -16.03 -21.53 35.90
C ARG A 543 -15.87 -22.03 34.49
N TYR A 544 -14.88 -21.48 33.75
CA TYR A 544 -14.62 -21.80 32.34
C TYR A 544 -13.53 -22.86 32.15
N LYS A 545 -13.01 -23.44 33.27
CA LYS A 545 -11.97 -24.48 33.29
C LYS A 545 -10.70 -24.08 32.53
N LEU A 546 -10.32 -22.80 32.63
CA LEU A 546 -9.12 -22.29 31.97
C LEU A 546 -7.88 -22.62 32.84
N GLN A 547 -7.00 -23.48 32.33
CA GLN A 547 -5.78 -23.92 33.02
C GLN A 547 -4.55 -23.74 32.11
N ASN A 548 -3.40 -23.46 32.73
CA ASN A 548 -2.13 -23.46 32.02
C ASN A 548 -1.63 -24.90 31.89
N TYR A 549 -1.54 -25.39 30.68
CA TYR A 549 -1.01 -26.74 30.37
C TYR A 549 0.48 -26.73 30.03
N TYR A 550 1.21 -25.64 30.35
CA TYR A 550 2.67 -25.52 30.15
C TYR A 550 3.37 -25.13 31.46
#